data_239258eccfb46d0acfd5989a2a43e1b7
#
_entry.id   239258eccfb46d0acfd5989a2a43e1b7
#
_cell.length_a   1.000
_cell.length_b   1.000
_cell.length_c   1.000
_cell.angle_alpha   90.00
_cell.angle_beta   90.00
_cell.angle_gamma   90.00
#
_symmetry.space_group_name_H-M   'P 1'
#
loop_
_entity.id
_entity.type
_entity.pdbx_description
1 polymer ?
#
loop_
_entity_poly.entity_id
_entity_poly.type
_entity_poly.pdbx_seq_one_letter_code
_entity_poly.pdbx_strand_id
1 'polypeptide(L)'
;MKIFKYASLLLSFCAGFTFCACGDMTEIENKPYDHIGGYNTMKNAESEKYYADLRAYKQQAVNYGRPVAFGWYSNWSPAGTYRRGYLTSMPDSMDIVSMWSGAPNRFTITPEQKADKEFVQKVKGTKLLEVTLLSYIGKGRTPQSVYDEVEKQAEKEGWANDKSRVEEAKKQARWKFWGFNGVVGSDNHKEALARFAKALCDSLVANEWDGYDIDWEIGSGVFDMDGTLSTNADLIYLVKEMNKYIGPKSDPEHKGHRLICIDGQFWSLTEALDGYVDYWIDQSYGRLTHFDNYNIDPKSIITTDNFESSFKSGGKLLRQAASMPSKGYKGGVGAYRFDNDYDNTPNYKWMRQAIQINQQVFKERMGSASHP
;
A
#
# COMPACT_ATOMS: atom_id res chain seq x y z
N MET A 1 16.38 56.56 -54.54
CA MET A 1 15.11 56.99 -55.15
C MET A 1 14.12 55.84 -54.92
N LYS A 2 13.08 56.13 -54.16
CA LYS A 2 11.86 55.34 -53.84
C LYS A 2 12.01 53.99 -53.13
N ILE A 3 11.81 54.05 -51.81
CA ILE A 3 11.47 53.11 -50.85
C ILE A 3 9.99 52.69 -51.03
N PHE A 4 9.70 51.40 -51.09
CA PHE A 4 8.34 50.91 -50.86
C PHE A 4 8.30 50.05 -49.60
N LYS A 5 7.54 50.54 -48.63
CA LYS A 5 7.14 49.83 -47.43
C LYS A 5 6.03 48.78 -47.76
N TYR A 6 6.20 47.57 -47.36
CA TYR A 6 5.09 46.64 -47.23
C TYR A 6 4.96 46.28 -45.74
N ALA A 7 3.88 46.81 -45.17
CA ALA A 7 3.39 46.36 -43.89
C ALA A 7 2.55 45.08 -44.10
N SER A 8 3.06 43.97 -43.67
CA SER A 8 2.28 42.72 -43.59
C SER A 8 1.56 42.66 -42.28
N LEU A 9 0.24 42.73 -42.33
CA LEU A 9 -0.69 42.51 -41.25
C LEU A 9 -0.72 41.01 -40.97
N LEU A 10 -0.07 40.57 -39.90
CA LEU A 10 -0.24 39.23 -39.33
C LEU A 10 -1.47 39.24 -38.43
N LEU A 11 -2.61 38.78 -38.95
CA LEU A 11 -3.73 38.38 -38.15
C LEU A 11 -3.31 37.12 -37.37
N SER A 12 -3.01 37.29 -36.11
CA SER A 12 -2.94 36.16 -35.17
C SER A 12 -4.34 35.65 -34.89
N PHE A 13 -4.67 34.53 -35.47
CA PHE A 13 -5.81 33.74 -35.12
C PHE A 13 -5.47 33.05 -33.78
N CYS A 14 -5.84 33.68 -32.66
CA CYS A 14 -5.89 33.02 -31.38
C CYS A 14 -7.07 32.04 -31.40
N ALA A 15 -6.84 30.83 -31.90
CA ALA A 15 -7.71 29.71 -31.58
C ALA A 15 -7.58 29.44 -30.08
N GLY A 16 -8.54 29.94 -29.34
CA GLY A 16 -8.68 29.60 -27.93
C GLY A 16 -8.99 28.12 -27.79
N PHE A 17 -7.95 27.31 -27.68
CA PHE A 17 -8.09 26.01 -27.05
C PHE A 17 -8.35 26.28 -25.59
N THR A 18 -9.63 26.31 -25.21
CA THR A 18 -10.01 26.02 -23.83
C THR A 18 -9.59 24.58 -23.56
N PHE A 19 -8.34 24.42 -23.16
CA PHE A 19 -7.98 23.24 -22.39
C PHE A 19 -8.89 23.28 -21.15
N CYS A 20 -9.92 22.42 -21.12
CA CYS A 20 -10.46 21.98 -19.87
C CYS A 20 -9.28 21.37 -19.12
N ALA A 21 -8.66 22.21 -18.30
CA ALA A 21 -7.68 21.78 -17.34
C ALA A 21 -8.41 20.90 -16.31
N CYS A 22 -8.49 19.61 -16.60
CA CYS A 22 -8.26 18.67 -15.53
C CYS A 22 -6.84 18.96 -15.09
N GLY A 23 -6.68 19.94 -14.20
CA GLY A 23 -5.38 20.31 -13.66
C GLY A 23 -4.72 19.02 -13.20
N ASP A 24 -3.51 18.80 -13.68
CA ASP A 24 -2.76 17.63 -13.28
C ASP A 24 -2.65 17.67 -11.76
N MET A 25 -3.35 16.78 -11.07
CA MET A 25 -3.38 16.75 -9.60
C MET A 25 -1.97 16.63 -9.00
N THR A 26 -0.98 16.26 -9.83
CA THR A 26 0.42 16.22 -9.46
C THR A 26 1.08 17.59 -9.40
N GLU A 27 0.58 18.61 -10.13
CA GLU A 27 1.11 19.98 -10.08
C GLU A 27 0.68 20.73 -8.81
N ILE A 28 -0.46 20.36 -8.22
CA ILE A 28 -0.98 21.00 -7.01
C ILE A 28 -0.10 20.71 -5.78
N GLU A 29 0.69 19.65 -5.82
CA GLU A 29 1.60 19.27 -4.74
C GLU A 29 2.82 20.18 -4.57
N ASN A 30 3.07 21.07 -5.51
CA ASN A 30 4.15 22.06 -5.43
C ASN A 30 3.78 23.33 -4.64
N LYS A 31 2.58 23.41 -4.05
CA LYS A 31 2.26 24.54 -3.16
C LYS A 31 3.14 24.51 -1.92
N PRO A 32 3.74 25.66 -1.53
CA PRO A 32 4.61 25.71 -0.37
C PRO A 32 3.89 25.21 0.89
N TYR A 33 4.58 24.43 1.69
CA TYR A 33 4.11 23.80 2.92
C TYR A 33 3.70 24.77 4.02
N ASP A 34 3.86 26.07 3.82
CA ASP A 34 3.63 27.12 4.81
C ASP A 34 2.17 27.20 5.30
N HIS A 35 1.24 26.51 4.64
CA HIS A 35 -0.17 26.51 4.99
C HIS A 35 -0.63 25.31 5.84
N ILE A 36 0.27 24.36 6.17
CA ILE A 36 -0.07 23.21 7.02
C ILE A 36 0.02 23.54 8.52
N GLY A 37 0.06 24.81 8.88
CA GLY A 37 0.21 25.31 10.24
C GLY A 37 -0.97 25.08 11.20
N GLY A 38 -1.96 24.30 10.84
CA GLY A 38 -3.04 23.92 11.72
C GLY A 38 -4.15 23.16 11.00
N TYR A 39 -4.37 21.95 11.38
CA TYR A 39 -5.47 21.10 10.90
C TYR A 39 -6.87 21.78 11.01
N ASN A 40 -6.97 22.85 11.79
CA ASN A 40 -8.22 23.56 12.04
C ASN A 40 -8.42 24.82 11.18
N THR A 41 -7.45 25.26 10.38
CA THR A 41 -7.54 26.51 9.61
C THR A 41 -7.80 26.35 8.12
N MET A 42 -7.81 25.12 7.60
CA MET A 42 -8.05 24.84 6.17
C MET A 42 -9.51 24.70 5.78
N LYS A 43 -10.42 25.35 6.45
CA LYS A 43 -11.84 25.35 6.09
C LYS A 43 -12.18 26.57 5.23
N ASN A 44 -11.55 26.71 4.07
CA ASN A 44 -12.06 27.62 3.05
C ASN A 44 -12.65 26.84 1.87
N ALA A 45 -13.48 27.49 1.06
CA ALA A 45 -14.17 26.86 -0.06
C ALA A 45 -13.21 26.31 -1.13
N GLU A 46 -12.02 26.91 -1.29
CA GLU A 46 -10.99 26.42 -2.20
C GLU A 46 -10.38 25.12 -1.71
N SER A 47 -10.07 25.01 -0.42
CA SER A 47 -9.51 23.79 0.18
C SER A 47 -10.50 22.63 0.10
N GLU A 48 -11.78 22.87 0.32
CA GLU A 48 -12.83 21.85 0.18
C GLU A 48 -12.95 21.38 -1.27
N LYS A 49 -12.95 22.31 -2.24
CA LYS A 49 -12.97 21.97 -3.66
C LYS A 49 -11.73 21.15 -4.04
N TYR A 50 -10.57 21.56 -3.63
CA TYR A 50 -9.33 20.82 -3.89
C TYR A 50 -9.40 19.37 -3.41
N TYR A 51 -9.81 19.16 -2.17
CA TYR A 51 -9.91 17.81 -1.63
C TYR A 51 -11.04 16.98 -2.26
N ALA A 52 -12.12 17.62 -2.68
CA ALA A 52 -13.17 16.96 -3.45
C ALA A 52 -12.65 16.47 -4.82
N ASP A 53 -11.92 17.31 -5.53
CA ASP A 53 -11.30 16.97 -6.82
C ASP A 53 -10.24 15.87 -6.64
N LEU A 54 -9.44 15.94 -5.56
CA LEU A 54 -8.45 14.90 -5.22
C LEU A 54 -9.11 13.54 -4.95
N ARG A 55 -10.20 13.52 -4.18
CA ARG A 55 -10.95 12.27 -3.94
C ARG A 55 -11.57 11.72 -5.24
N ALA A 56 -12.10 12.61 -6.10
CA ALA A 56 -12.61 12.21 -7.41
C ALA A 56 -11.51 11.63 -8.31
N TYR A 57 -10.32 12.21 -8.31
CA TYR A 57 -9.15 11.65 -9.00
C TYR A 57 -8.80 10.26 -8.48
N LYS A 58 -8.76 10.06 -7.16
CA LYS A 58 -8.45 8.75 -6.57
C LYS A 58 -9.54 7.72 -6.85
N GLN A 59 -10.80 8.14 -6.91
CA GLN A 59 -11.91 7.27 -7.27
C GLN A 59 -11.76 6.67 -8.69
N GLN A 60 -11.06 7.34 -9.59
CA GLN A 60 -10.78 6.81 -10.94
C GLN A 60 -9.89 5.55 -10.91
N ALA A 61 -9.15 5.30 -9.83
CA ALA A 61 -8.33 4.09 -9.69
C ALA A 61 -9.17 2.85 -9.31
N VAL A 62 -10.40 3.04 -8.86
CA VAL A 62 -11.30 1.94 -8.50
C VAL A 62 -11.57 1.08 -9.73
N ASN A 63 -11.59 -0.24 -9.54
CA ASN A 63 -11.74 -1.22 -10.62
C ASN A 63 -10.70 -1.07 -11.74
N TYR A 64 -9.47 -0.72 -11.36
CA TYR A 64 -8.35 -0.55 -12.29
C TYR A 64 -8.59 0.51 -13.37
N GLY A 65 -9.42 1.52 -13.12
CA GLY A 65 -9.69 2.59 -14.09
C GLY A 65 -8.47 3.43 -14.47
N ARG A 66 -7.45 3.45 -13.61
CA ARG A 66 -6.11 3.99 -13.86
C ARG A 66 -5.07 3.32 -12.95
N PRO A 67 -3.77 3.38 -13.29
CA PRO A 67 -2.70 2.93 -12.41
C PRO A 67 -2.65 3.72 -11.09
N VAL A 68 -2.36 3.04 -9.99
CA VAL A 68 -2.22 3.65 -8.67
C VAL A 68 -0.79 4.09 -8.36
N ALA A 69 -0.66 5.04 -7.45
CA ALA A 69 0.56 5.37 -6.73
C ALA A 69 0.56 4.61 -5.40
N PHE A 70 1.58 3.79 -5.19
CA PHE A 70 1.71 2.90 -4.03
C PHE A 70 3.00 3.18 -3.26
N GLY A 71 3.06 2.80 -1.99
CA GLY A 71 4.32 2.77 -1.25
C GLY A 71 4.19 2.21 0.16
N TRP A 72 5.31 1.65 0.67
CA TRP A 72 5.43 1.29 2.07
C TRP A 72 6.03 2.45 2.87
N TYR A 73 5.32 2.86 3.90
CA TYR A 73 5.71 3.94 4.81
C TYR A 73 6.25 3.37 6.11
N SER A 74 7.49 3.74 6.49
CA SER A 74 8.20 3.09 7.61
C SER A 74 8.35 3.96 8.85
N ASN A 75 8.39 5.28 8.71
CA ASN A 75 8.77 6.18 9.79
C ASN A 75 7.58 6.99 10.34
N TRP A 76 6.42 6.35 10.49
CA TRP A 76 5.22 7.03 10.99
C TRP A 76 5.35 7.42 12.45
N SER A 77 5.68 8.68 12.68
CA SER A 77 5.86 9.27 14.01
C SER A 77 5.49 10.75 13.98
N PRO A 78 4.21 11.11 13.82
CA PRO A 78 3.77 12.48 13.71
C PRO A 78 3.94 13.19 15.05
N ALA A 79 5.05 13.92 15.21
CA ALA A 79 5.37 14.69 16.40
C ALA A 79 6.18 15.94 16.03
N GLY A 80 5.84 17.06 16.66
CA GLY A 80 6.56 18.32 16.49
C GLY A 80 6.46 18.92 15.09
N THR A 81 7.47 19.70 14.72
CA THR A 81 7.49 20.46 13.45
C THR A 81 8.13 19.74 12.29
N TYR A 82 8.89 18.67 12.53
CA TYR A 82 9.53 17.89 11.47
C TYR A 82 8.53 16.96 10.79
N ARG A 83 8.25 17.23 9.52
CA ARG A 83 7.13 16.63 8.81
C ARG A 83 7.40 15.25 8.20
N ARG A 84 8.63 14.77 8.19
CA ARG A 84 8.96 13.44 7.63
C ARG A 84 8.12 12.30 8.21
N GLY A 85 7.81 12.37 9.51
CA GLY A 85 7.03 11.35 10.21
C GLY A 85 5.51 11.43 10.00
N TYR A 86 5.02 12.39 9.21
CA TYR A 86 3.59 12.61 9.01
C TYR A 86 3.11 12.03 7.67
N LEU A 87 2.03 11.27 7.69
CA LEU A 87 1.33 10.83 6.47
C LEU A 87 0.81 12.02 5.66
N THR A 88 0.40 13.09 6.33
CA THR A 88 -0.06 14.32 5.68
C THR A 88 1.02 15.03 4.86
N SER A 89 2.30 14.69 5.04
CA SER A 89 3.41 15.24 4.25
C SER A 89 3.66 14.51 2.93
N MET A 90 3.05 13.34 2.74
CA MET A 90 3.17 12.57 1.50
C MET A 90 2.57 13.33 0.32
N PRO A 91 3.00 13.01 -0.93
CA PRO A 91 2.32 13.48 -2.13
C PRO A 91 0.82 13.19 -2.05
N ASP A 92 -0.01 14.20 -2.33
CA ASP A 92 -1.47 14.07 -2.25
C ASP A 92 -2.01 13.01 -3.21
N SER A 93 -1.32 12.79 -4.33
CA SER A 93 -1.66 11.77 -5.33
C SER A 93 -1.32 10.34 -4.94
N MET A 94 -0.78 10.09 -3.74
CA MET A 94 -0.62 8.71 -3.22
C MET A 94 -2.00 8.07 -3.04
N ASP A 95 -2.23 6.96 -3.74
CA ASP A 95 -3.52 6.25 -3.71
C ASP A 95 -3.58 5.24 -2.58
N ILE A 96 -2.53 4.42 -2.44
CA ILE A 96 -2.45 3.31 -1.48
C ILE A 96 -1.12 3.38 -0.75
N VAL A 97 -1.16 3.29 0.57
CA VAL A 97 0.04 3.26 1.41
C VAL A 97 -0.05 2.11 2.40
N SER A 98 0.92 1.21 2.34
CA SER A 98 1.12 0.13 3.32
C SER A 98 1.98 0.61 4.47
N MET A 99 1.48 0.44 5.68
CA MET A 99 2.10 0.96 6.91
C MET A 99 3.16 0.00 7.43
N TRP A 100 4.35 0.01 6.81
CA TRP A 100 5.49 -0.82 7.19
C TRP A 100 6.19 -0.26 8.42
N SER A 101 5.81 -0.73 9.58
CA SER A 101 6.33 -0.16 10.82
C SER A 101 7.17 -1.13 11.65
N GLY A 102 7.41 -2.33 11.15
CA GLY A 102 8.20 -3.35 11.84
C GLY A 102 7.57 -3.89 13.14
N ALA A 103 6.37 -3.44 13.51
CA ALA A 103 5.67 -3.89 14.71
C ALA A 103 4.32 -4.50 14.35
N PRO A 104 4.14 -5.79 14.55
CA PRO A 104 2.93 -6.51 14.13
C PRO A 104 1.66 -6.17 14.94
N ASN A 105 1.76 -5.38 16.00
CA ASN A 105 0.66 -5.13 16.95
C ASN A 105 0.35 -3.64 17.16
N ARG A 106 0.40 -2.81 16.11
CA ARG A 106 0.10 -1.39 16.27
C ARG A 106 -1.39 -1.09 16.20
N PHE A 107 -2.17 -1.67 17.11
CA PHE A 107 -3.57 -1.30 17.29
C PHE A 107 -3.73 -0.09 18.21
N THR A 108 -2.75 0.17 19.07
CA THR A 108 -2.74 1.36 19.91
C THR A 108 -1.93 2.44 19.23
N ILE A 109 -2.62 3.36 18.57
CA ILE A 109 -2.02 4.54 17.95
C ILE A 109 -2.24 5.76 18.86
N THR A 110 -1.30 6.73 18.81
CA THR A 110 -1.43 7.98 19.57
C THR A 110 -2.57 8.85 19.00
N PRO A 111 -3.08 9.84 19.78
CA PRO A 111 -4.04 10.80 19.26
C PRO A 111 -3.55 11.52 17.99
N GLU A 112 -2.26 11.85 17.92
CA GLU A 112 -1.63 12.51 16.78
C GLU A 112 -1.60 11.59 15.55
N GLN A 113 -1.25 10.31 15.74
CA GLN A 113 -1.30 9.30 14.69
C GLN A 113 -2.73 9.09 14.21
N LYS A 114 -3.71 9.07 15.11
CA LYS A 114 -5.11 8.96 14.73
C LYS A 114 -5.56 10.12 13.87
N ALA A 115 -5.25 11.36 14.28
CA ALA A 115 -5.61 12.56 13.53
C ALA A 115 -4.95 12.59 12.14
N ASP A 116 -3.66 12.24 12.06
CA ASP A 116 -2.89 12.17 10.81
C ASP A 116 -3.47 11.12 9.85
N LYS A 117 -3.78 9.92 10.37
CA LYS A 117 -4.45 8.83 9.65
C LYS A 117 -5.82 9.25 9.12
N GLU A 118 -6.68 9.78 9.97
CA GLU A 118 -8.03 10.19 9.61
C GLU A 118 -8.04 11.28 8.55
N PHE A 119 -7.13 12.25 8.64
CA PHE A 119 -7.01 13.30 7.63
C PHE A 119 -6.66 12.71 6.26
N VAL A 120 -5.66 11.83 6.21
CA VAL A 120 -5.20 11.21 4.96
C VAL A 120 -6.29 10.32 4.35
N GLN A 121 -6.98 9.53 5.16
CA GLN A 121 -8.06 8.66 4.68
C GLN A 121 -9.32 9.44 4.29
N LYS A 122 -9.83 10.29 5.19
CA LYS A 122 -11.16 10.90 5.04
C LYS A 122 -11.13 12.18 4.19
N VAL A 123 -10.05 12.97 4.29
CA VAL A 123 -9.92 14.24 3.56
C VAL A 123 -9.22 14.03 2.22
N LYS A 124 -8.05 13.39 2.21
CA LYS A 124 -7.28 13.15 0.98
C LYS A 124 -7.76 11.93 0.18
N GLY A 125 -8.45 10.98 0.80
CA GLY A 125 -8.96 9.76 0.16
C GLY A 125 -7.88 8.71 -0.13
N THR A 126 -6.71 8.79 0.51
CA THR A 126 -5.67 7.76 0.40
C THR A 126 -6.07 6.52 1.19
N LYS A 127 -5.89 5.34 0.61
CA LYS A 127 -6.10 4.06 1.28
C LYS A 127 -4.89 3.69 2.11
N LEU A 128 -5.09 3.43 3.39
CA LEU A 128 -4.04 3.00 4.30
C LEU A 128 -4.22 1.52 4.64
N LEU A 129 -3.22 0.71 4.32
CA LEU A 129 -3.22 -0.72 4.59
C LEU A 129 -2.34 -1.03 5.80
N GLU A 130 -2.77 -1.98 6.58
CA GLU A 130 -1.86 -2.66 7.49
C GLU A 130 -1.05 -3.69 6.73
N VAL A 131 0.23 -3.85 7.04
CA VAL A 131 1.11 -4.82 6.40
C VAL A 131 1.80 -5.69 7.43
N THR A 132 1.96 -6.97 7.11
CA THR A 132 2.67 -7.92 7.97
C THR A 132 3.42 -8.95 7.12
N LEU A 133 4.70 -9.17 7.46
CA LEU A 133 5.43 -10.35 7.02
C LEU A 133 4.80 -11.57 7.72
N LEU A 134 3.99 -12.31 6.98
CA LEU A 134 3.08 -13.31 7.52
C LEU A 134 3.77 -14.68 7.59
N SER A 135 3.96 -15.24 8.78
CA SER A 135 4.80 -16.44 9.01
C SER A 135 4.17 -17.51 9.91
N TYR A 136 3.08 -17.19 10.65
CA TYR A 136 2.38 -18.14 11.49
C TYR A 136 0.96 -17.68 11.84
N ILE A 137 0.10 -18.62 12.26
CA ILE A 137 -1.25 -18.31 12.73
C ILE A 137 -1.20 -17.41 13.98
N GLY A 138 -1.92 -16.30 13.91
CA GLY A 138 -2.04 -15.35 15.01
C GLY A 138 -0.95 -14.29 15.05
N LYS A 139 -0.05 -14.23 14.03
CA LYS A 139 0.95 -13.18 13.97
C LYS A 139 0.28 -11.80 13.97
N GLY A 140 0.71 -10.95 14.89
CA GLY A 140 0.13 -9.62 15.07
C GLY A 140 -1.28 -9.58 15.65
N ARG A 141 -1.88 -10.73 16.04
CA ARG A 141 -3.26 -10.81 16.53
C ARG A 141 -3.42 -11.59 17.83
N THR A 142 -2.41 -12.34 18.24
CA THR A 142 -2.43 -12.99 19.54
C THR A 142 -2.30 -11.93 20.63
N PRO A 143 -3.23 -11.86 21.60
CA PRO A 143 -3.15 -10.90 22.69
C PRO A 143 -1.86 -11.06 23.50
N GLN A 144 -1.26 -9.94 23.91
CA GLN A 144 -0.05 -9.96 24.73
C GLN A 144 -0.23 -10.73 26.03
N SER A 145 -1.42 -10.68 26.62
CA SER A 145 -1.75 -11.43 27.86
C SER A 145 -1.50 -12.95 27.76
N VAL A 146 -1.63 -13.53 26.55
CA VAL A 146 -1.33 -14.95 26.31
C VAL A 146 0.16 -15.24 26.56
N TYR A 147 1.01 -14.33 26.18
CA TYR A 147 2.46 -14.44 26.39
C TYR A 147 2.87 -14.06 27.81
N ASP A 148 2.24 -13.04 28.39
CA ASP A 148 2.48 -12.61 29.78
C ASP A 148 2.16 -13.72 30.79
N GLU A 149 1.13 -14.54 30.52
CA GLU A 149 0.79 -15.69 31.35
C GLU A 149 1.90 -16.75 31.35
N VAL A 150 2.52 -17.00 30.17
CA VAL A 150 3.66 -17.92 30.07
C VAL A 150 4.87 -17.39 30.82
N GLU A 151 5.17 -16.09 30.71
CA GLU A 151 6.28 -15.46 31.42
C GLU A 151 6.11 -15.53 32.92
N LYS A 152 4.91 -15.22 33.45
CA LYS A 152 4.58 -15.36 34.88
C LYS A 152 4.73 -16.80 35.38
N GLN A 153 4.31 -17.78 34.54
CA GLN A 153 4.49 -19.17 34.89
C GLN A 153 5.95 -19.56 34.94
N ALA A 154 6.74 -19.10 33.93
CA ALA A 154 8.18 -19.36 33.86
C ALA A 154 8.94 -18.81 35.08
N GLU A 155 8.59 -17.58 35.50
CA GLU A 155 9.13 -16.96 36.71
C GLU A 155 8.79 -17.79 37.98
N LYS A 156 7.50 -18.14 38.16
CA LYS A 156 7.01 -18.92 39.31
C LYS A 156 7.68 -20.28 39.44
N GLU A 157 7.92 -20.93 38.32
CA GLU A 157 8.48 -22.28 38.24
C GLU A 157 10.03 -22.31 38.07
N GLY A 158 10.67 -21.13 37.99
CA GLY A 158 12.12 -20.98 37.98
C GLY A 158 12.81 -21.30 36.66
N TRP A 159 12.09 -21.28 35.53
CA TRP A 159 12.66 -21.53 34.20
C TRP A 159 12.65 -20.29 33.26
N ALA A 160 12.38 -19.10 33.77
CA ALA A 160 12.35 -17.86 33.00
C ALA A 160 13.67 -17.53 32.25
N ASN A 161 14.81 -18.04 32.75
CA ASN A 161 16.12 -17.89 32.12
C ASN A 161 16.38 -18.86 30.95
N ASP A 162 15.55 -19.92 30.82
CA ASP A 162 15.62 -20.84 29.69
C ASP A 162 14.81 -20.28 28.52
N LYS A 163 15.46 -19.43 27.71
CA LYS A 163 14.82 -18.75 26.59
C LYS A 163 14.18 -19.71 25.58
N SER A 164 14.79 -20.86 25.32
CA SER A 164 14.25 -21.85 24.39
C SER A 164 12.95 -22.44 24.90
N ARG A 165 12.90 -22.78 26.20
CA ARG A 165 11.68 -23.28 26.84
C ARG A 165 10.57 -22.22 26.89
N VAL A 166 10.93 -20.97 27.17
CA VAL A 166 9.97 -19.85 27.16
C VAL A 166 9.36 -19.65 25.77
N GLU A 167 10.16 -19.61 24.71
CA GLU A 167 9.66 -19.44 23.36
C GLU A 167 8.79 -20.61 22.89
N GLU A 168 9.17 -21.85 23.22
CA GLU A 168 8.35 -23.02 22.92
C GLU A 168 7.01 -22.97 23.69
N ALA A 169 7.03 -22.58 24.96
CA ALA A 169 5.81 -22.43 25.76
C ALA A 169 4.90 -21.31 25.20
N LYS A 170 5.46 -20.17 24.75
CA LYS A 170 4.72 -19.10 24.07
C LYS A 170 4.08 -19.61 22.78
N LYS A 171 4.80 -20.40 21.99
CA LYS A 171 4.28 -21.01 20.76
C LYS A 171 3.09 -21.92 21.09
N GLN A 172 3.21 -22.80 22.08
CA GLN A 172 2.12 -23.70 22.51
C GLN A 172 0.91 -22.92 23.05
N ALA A 173 1.14 -21.86 23.83
CA ALA A 173 0.07 -20.99 24.32
C ALA A 173 -0.66 -20.29 23.16
N ARG A 174 0.04 -19.79 22.16
CA ARG A 174 -0.53 -19.22 20.94
C ARG A 174 -1.37 -20.26 20.19
N TRP A 175 -0.82 -21.47 19.95
CA TRP A 175 -1.56 -22.55 19.28
C TRP A 175 -2.86 -22.88 20.00
N LYS A 176 -2.79 -23.02 21.33
CA LYS A 176 -3.98 -23.25 22.18
C LYS A 176 -4.99 -22.12 22.06
N PHE A 177 -4.53 -20.85 22.08
CA PHE A 177 -5.41 -19.69 21.93
C PHE A 177 -6.15 -19.71 20.59
N TRP A 178 -5.46 -20.06 19.50
CA TRP A 178 -6.06 -20.19 18.17
C TRP A 178 -6.76 -21.54 17.97
N GLY A 179 -6.76 -22.44 18.92
CA GLY A 179 -7.38 -23.75 18.86
C GLY A 179 -6.70 -24.71 17.89
N PHE A 180 -5.40 -24.51 17.61
CA PHE A 180 -4.61 -25.42 16.81
C PHE A 180 -4.06 -26.56 17.68
N ASN A 181 -4.20 -27.82 17.20
CA ASN A 181 -3.81 -29.02 17.95
C ASN A 181 -2.41 -29.55 17.63
N GLY A 182 -1.64 -28.81 16.81
CA GLY A 182 -0.28 -29.19 16.42
C GLY A 182 -0.20 -30.06 15.15
N VAL A 183 -1.32 -30.41 14.51
CA VAL A 183 -1.32 -31.25 13.30
C VAL A 183 -1.57 -30.40 12.06
N VAL A 184 -0.50 -30.01 11.37
CA VAL A 184 -0.54 -29.24 10.14
C VAL A 184 -1.29 -30.01 9.03
N GLY A 185 -2.11 -29.32 8.26
CA GLY A 185 -2.89 -29.89 7.15
C GLY A 185 -4.19 -30.60 7.59
N SER A 186 -4.45 -30.73 8.90
CA SER A 186 -5.69 -31.30 9.42
C SER A 186 -6.89 -30.33 9.26
N ASP A 187 -8.10 -30.83 9.46
CA ASP A 187 -9.30 -29.98 9.50
C ASP A 187 -9.22 -28.96 10.64
N ASN A 188 -8.66 -29.35 11.78
CA ASN A 188 -8.42 -28.45 12.89
C ASN A 188 -7.44 -27.32 12.53
N HIS A 189 -6.42 -27.59 11.69
CA HIS A 189 -5.51 -26.57 11.16
C HIS A 189 -6.28 -25.54 10.32
N LYS A 190 -7.16 -26.00 9.43
CA LYS A 190 -8.01 -25.12 8.61
C LYS A 190 -8.95 -24.29 9.48
N GLU A 191 -9.55 -24.88 10.51
CA GLU A 191 -10.38 -24.14 11.47
C GLU A 191 -9.58 -23.05 12.19
N ALA A 192 -8.35 -23.33 12.59
CA ALA A 192 -7.47 -22.33 13.22
C ALA A 192 -7.11 -21.19 12.26
N LEU A 193 -6.80 -21.51 10.98
CA LEU A 193 -6.60 -20.52 9.92
C LEU A 193 -7.85 -19.66 9.71
N ALA A 194 -9.05 -20.27 9.68
CA ALA A 194 -10.30 -19.54 9.51
C ALA A 194 -10.59 -18.60 10.68
N ARG A 195 -10.33 -19.04 11.94
CA ARG A 195 -10.44 -18.18 13.13
C ARG A 195 -9.47 -17.00 13.05
N PHE A 196 -8.24 -17.26 12.63
CA PHE A 196 -7.24 -16.20 12.45
C PHE A 196 -7.64 -15.22 11.36
N ALA A 197 -8.10 -15.69 10.19
CA ALA A 197 -8.59 -14.86 9.10
C ALA A 197 -9.70 -13.91 9.57
N LYS A 198 -10.70 -14.46 10.30
CA LYS A 198 -11.79 -13.65 10.85
C LYS A 198 -11.30 -12.60 11.83
N ALA A 199 -10.47 -12.98 12.80
CA ALA A 199 -9.95 -12.04 13.80
C ALA A 199 -9.08 -10.94 13.19
N LEU A 200 -8.30 -11.27 12.16
CA LEU A 200 -7.51 -10.31 11.40
C LEU A 200 -8.45 -9.30 10.71
N CYS A 201 -9.46 -9.78 10.00
CA CYS A 201 -10.41 -8.91 9.31
C CYS A 201 -11.24 -8.06 10.30
N ASP A 202 -11.74 -8.64 11.39
CA ASP A 202 -12.46 -7.90 12.43
C ASP A 202 -11.59 -6.76 13.01
N SER A 203 -10.30 -7.01 13.21
CA SER A 203 -9.36 -6.02 13.70
C SER A 203 -9.14 -4.88 12.70
N LEU A 204 -9.01 -5.19 11.42
CA LEU A 204 -8.89 -4.16 10.36
C LEU A 204 -10.13 -3.27 10.31
N VAL A 205 -11.31 -3.87 10.45
CA VAL A 205 -12.59 -3.13 10.49
C VAL A 205 -12.67 -2.24 11.72
N ALA A 206 -12.37 -2.79 12.90
CA ALA A 206 -12.47 -2.08 14.18
C ALA A 206 -11.48 -0.89 14.27
N ASN A 207 -10.31 -1.02 13.63
CA ASN A 207 -9.29 0.02 13.60
C ASN A 207 -9.34 0.90 12.34
N GLU A 208 -10.38 0.78 11.53
CA GLU A 208 -10.62 1.60 10.32
C GLU A 208 -9.43 1.59 9.34
N TRP A 209 -8.77 0.43 9.15
CA TRP A 209 -7.82 0.24 8.08
C TRP A 209 -8.55 -0.02 6.76
N ASP A 210 -8.04 0.51 5.64
CA ASP A 210 -8.64 0.34 4.32
C ASP A 210 -8.33 -1.00 3.66
N GLY A 211 -7.50 -1.82 4.28
CA GLY A 211 -7.15 -3.15 3.78
C GLY A 211 -5.95 -3.75 4.47
N TYR A 212 -5.49 -4.84 3.90
CA TYR A 212 -4.35 -5.61 4.38
C TYR A 212 -3.40 -5.96 3.25
N ASP A 213 -2.12 -5.77 3.49
CA ASP A 213 -1.02 -6.12 2.60
C ASP A 213 -0.26 -7.31 3.21
N ILE A 214 -0.24 -8.42 2.51
CA ILE A 214 0.40 -9.65 2.95
C ILE A 214 1.80 -9.70 2.36
N ASP A 215 2.81 -9.44 3.18
CA ASP A 215 4.19 -9.70 2.82
C ASP A 215 4.47 -11.19 2.95
N TRP A 216 4.60 -11.87 1.79
CA TRP A 216 4.74 -13.33 1.70
C TRP A 216 6.11 -13.71 1.19
N GLU A 217 7.01 -14.03 2.12
CA GLU A 217 8.41 -14.32 1.83
C GLU A 217 8.85 -15.69 2.37
N ILE A 218 8.21 -16.76 1.94
CA ILE A 218 8.54 -18.12 2.40
C ILE A 218 9.99 -18.45 2.04
N GLY A 219 10.78 -18.82 3.05
CA GLY A 219 12.13 -19.32 2.85
C GLY A 219 13.21 -18.25 2.60
N SER A 220 12.86 -16.96 2.57
CA SER A 220 13.83 -15.88 2.39
C SER A 220 14.19 -15.18 3.71
N GLY A 221 14.58 -15.95 4.74
CA GLY A 221 15.06 -15.37 6.01
C GLY A 221 13.97 -15.05 7.02
N VAL A 222 12.77 -15.59 6.86
CA VAL A 222 11.72 -15.53 7.88
C VAL A 222 12.10 -16.48 9.01
N PHE A 223 12.60 -15.94 10.10
CA PHE A 223 13.18 -16.72 11.22
C PHE A 223 12.14 -17.21 12.23
N ASP A 224 10.91 -16.70 12.18
CA ASP A 224 9.87 -16.99 13.18
C ASP A 224 8.76 -17.90 12.66
N MET A 225 9.01 -18.65 11.58
CA MET A 225 8.08 -19.65 11.06
C MET A 225 7.91 -20.79 12.05
N ASP A 226 6.66 -21.08 12.40
CA ASP A 226 6.34 -22.19 13.32
C ASP A 226 5.62 -23.37 12.65
N GLY A 227 5.54 -23.36 11.33
CA GLY A 227 4.92 -24.38 10.51
C GLY A 227 3.41 -24.26 10.33
N THR A 228 2.75 -23.33 11.05
CA THR A 228 1.28 -23.19 10.99
C THR A 228 0.77 -22.35 9.83
N LEU A 229 1.65 -21.57 9.20
CA LEU A 229 1.40 -20.82 7.97
C LEU A 229 2.71 -20.76 7.17
N SER A 230 3.03 -21.89 6.51
CA SER A 230 4.36 -22.09 5.92
C SER A 230 4.31 -22.58 4.47
N THR A 231 3.11 -22.77 3.92
CA THR A 231 2.94 -23.22 2.55
C THR A 231 2.01 -22.30 1.78
N ASN A 232 2.14 -22.29 0.44
CA ASN A 232 1.20 -21.59 -0.42
C ASN A 232 -0.25 -22.07 -0.23
N ALA A 233 -0.45 -23.35 0.07
CA ALA A 233 -1.79 -23.89 0.33
C ALA A 233 -2.42 -23.28 1.59
N ASP A 234 -1.64 -23.05 2.64
CA ASP A 234 -2.11 -22.39 3.87
C ASP A 234 -2.50 -20.94 3.59
N LEU A 235 -1.66 -20.21 2.84
CA LEU A 235 -1.97 -18.83 2.48
C LEU A 235 -3.18 -18.72 1.56
N ILE A 236 -3.28 -19.59 0.55
CA ILE A 236 -4.45 -19.65 -0.34
C ILE A 236 -5.73 -19.85 0.47
N TYR A 237 -5.69 -20.77 1.44
CA TYR A 237 -6.84 -21.02 2.32
C TYR A 237 -7.16 -19.77 3.16
N LEU A 238 -6.15 -19.18 3.81
CA LEU A 238 -6.31 -17.98 4.63
C LEU A 238 -6.94 -16.83 3.82
N VAL A 239 -6.41 -16.54 2.63
CA VAL A 239 -6.92 -15.44 1.77
C VAL A 239 -8.36 -15.69 1.33
N LYS A 240 -8.71 -16.94 1.00
CA LYS A 240 -10.10 -17.30 0.68
C LYS A 240 -11.03 -17.12 1.88
N GLU A 241 -10.58 -17.45 3.09
CA GLU A 241 -11.35 -17.18 4.31
C GLU A 241 -11.49 -15.68 4.58
N MET A 242 -10.42 -14.87 4.39
CA MET A 242 -10.48 -13.42 4.53
C MET A 242 -11.50 -12.79 3.56
N ASN A 243 -11.63 -13.33 2.36
CA ASN A 243 -12.56 -12.84 1.34
C ASN A 243 -14.05 -13.01 1.70
N LYS A 244 -14.36 -13.68 2.80
CA LYS A 244 -15.72 -13.67 3.38
C LYS A 244 -16.04 -12.35 4.09
N TYR A 245 -15.03 -11.53 4.41
CA TYR A 245 -15.14 -10.32 5.24
C TYR A 245 -14.60 -9.06 4.57
N ILE A 246 -13.48 -9.18 3.84
CA ILE A 246 -12.80 -8.10 3.10
C ILE A 246 -12.34 -8.64 1.74
N GLY A 247 -11.80 -7.79 0.87
CA GLY A 247 -11.29 -8.19 -0.44
C GLY A 247 -12.36 -8.30 -1.52
N PRO A 248 -11.98 -8.60 -2.75
CA PRO A 248 -12.85 -8.51 -3.93
C PRO A 248 -14.11 -9.37 -3.85
N LYS A 249 -14.03 -10.56 -3.25
CA LYS A 249 -15.20 -11.45 -3.14
C LYS A 249 -16.19 -11.04 -2.06
N SER A 250 -15.79 -10.19 -1.10
CA SER A 250 -16.69 -9.66 -0.08
C SER A 250 -17.61 -8.56 -0.62
N ASP A 251 -17.26 -7.95 -1.76
CA ASP A 251 -17.99 -6.87 -2.41
C ASP A 251 -18.17 -7.14 -3.91
N PRO A 252 -19.05 -8.06 -4.30
CA PRO A 252 -19.28 -8.39 -5.70
C PRO A 252 -19.78 -7.21 -6.54
N GLU A 253 -20.33 -6.18 -5.89
CA GLU A 253 -20.84 -4.98 -6.56
C GLU A 253 -19.77 -3.87 -6.66
N HIS A 254 -18.54 -4.12 -6.18
CA HIS A 254 -17.42 -3.18 -6.20
C HIS A 254 -17.74 -1.79 -5.61
N LYS A 255 -18.50 -1.77 -4.51
CA LYS A 255 -18.93 -0.54 -3.83
C LYS A 255 -17.89 0.07 -2.88
N GLY A 256 -16.77 -0.60 -2.65
CA GLY A 256 -15.69 -0.09 -1.83
C GLY A 256 -15.30 -0.99 -0.67
N HIS A 257 -14.99 -2.25 -0.97
CA HIS A 257 -14.43 -3.19 0.00
C HIS A 257 -13.05 -2.74 0.50
N ARG A 258 -12.62 -3.32 1.62
CA ARG A 258 -11.23 -3.21 2.08
C ARG A 258 -10.34 -4.07 1.20
N LEU A 259 -9.20 -3.49 0.80
CA LEU A 259 -8.29 -4.14 -0.14
C LEU A 259 -7.57 -5.34 0.48
N ILE A 260 -7.28 -6.35 -0.34
CA ILE A 260 -6.29 -7.38 -0.07
C ILE A 260 -5.19 -7.24 -1.10
N CYS A 261 -3.97 -6.97 -0.64
CA CYS A 261 -2.77 -6.98 -1.46
C CYS A 261 -1.84 -8.11 -1.03
N ILE A 262 -1.04 -8.64 -1.95
CA ILE A 262 0.03 -9.60 -1.65
C ILE A 262 1.31 -9.11 -2.30
N ASP A 263 2.38 -9.04 -1.54
CA ASP A 263 3.72 -8.73 -2.01
C ASP A 263 4.71 -9.87 -1.71
N GLY A 264 5.95 -9.76 -2.17
CA GLY A 264 6.97 -10.78 -1.99
C GLY A 264 6.92 -11.91 -3.03
N GLN A 265 6.83 -13.16 -2.58
CA GLN A 265 6.94 -14.35 -3.44
C GLN A 265 5.57 -14.85 -3.92
N PHE A 266 4.83 -14.04 -4.62
CA PHE A 266 3.41 -14.32 -4.96
C PHE A 266 3.19 -15.10 -6.28
N TRP A 267 4.17 -15.25 -7.13
CA TRP A 267 4.00 -15.79 -8.51
C TRP A 267 3.36 -17.18 -8.59
N SER A 268 3.54 -18.01 -7.59
CA SER A 268 2.92 -19.35 -7.51
C SER A 268 1.51 -19.34 -6.91
N LEU A 269 1.01 -18.18 -6.50
CA LEU A 269 -0.31 -17.99 -5.90
C LEU A 269 -1.35 -17.48 -6.90
N THR A 270 -0.89 -16.87 -7.99
CA THR A 270 -1.71 -16.07 -8.89
C THR A 270 -2.89 -16.81 -9.50
N GLU A 271 -2.68 -18.05 -9.94
CA GLU A 271 -3.75 -18.88 -10.51
C GLU A 271 -4.81 -19.25 -9.46
N ALA A 272 -4.37 -19.66 -8.27
CA ALA A 272 -5.27 -20.12 -7.21
C ALA A 272 -6.07 -19.00 -6.52
N LEU A 273 -5.55 -17.79 -6.59
CA LEU A 273 -6.12 -16.58 -5.98
C LEU A 273 -6.59 -15.53 -6.99
N ASP A 274 -6.79 -15.94 -8.26
CA ASP A 274 -7.36 -15.06 -9.27
C ASP A 274 -8.72 -14.52 -8.81
N GLY A 275 -8.87 -13.18 -8.82
CA GLY A 275 -10.05 -12.48 -8.35
C GLY A 275 -10.27 -12.51 -6.82
N TYR A 276 -9.31 -12.97 -6.01
CA TYR A 276 -9.32 -12.87 -4.54
C TYR A 276 -8.39 -11.80 -3.98
N VAL A 277 -7.54 -11.22 -4.83
CA VAL A 277 -6.53 -10.22 -4.50
C VAL A 277 -6.76 -8.99 -5.37
N ASP A 278 -6.71 -7.80 -4.77
CA ASP A 278 -6.86 -6.54 -5.49
C ASP A 278 -5.57 -6.18 -6.23
N TYR A 279 -4.43 -6.27 -5.56
CA TYR A 279 -3.14 -5.96 -6.16
C TYR A 279 -2.06 -6.95 -5.74
N TRP A 280 -1.28 -7.32 -6.73
CA TRP A 280 -0.04 -8.07 -6.60
C TRP A 280 1.12 -7.10 -6.69
N ILE A 281 1.94 -7.03 -5.66
CA ILE A 281 2.98 -6.02 -5.56
C ILE A 281 4.34 -6.68 -5.81
N ASP A 282 4.91 -6.42 -6.98
CA ASP A 282 6.20 -6.97 -7.38
C ASP A 282 7.35 -6.20 -6.72
N GLN A 283 8.04 -6.84 -5.80
CA GLN A 283 9.28 -6.38 -5.19
C GLN A 283 10.46 -6.50 -6.19
N SER A 284 10.34 -5.86 -7.36
CA SER A 284 11.34 -5.94 -8.43
C SER A 284 12.58 -5.06 -8.18
N TYR A 285 12.93 -4.85 -6.95
CA TYR A 285 13.99 -3.97 -6.47
C TYR A 285 15.26 -3.96 -7.34
N GLY A 286 15.60 -2.79 -7.92
CA GLY A 286 16.74 -2.60 -8.80
C GLY A 286 16.63 -3.22 -10.20
N ARG A 287 15.49 -3.81 -10.57
CA ARG A 287 15.21 -4.41 -11.90
C ARG A 287 13.87 -3.93 -12.44
N LEU A 288 13.49 -4.33 -13.63
CA LEU A 288 12.16 -4.09 -14.18
C LEU A 288 11.29 -5.33 -14.02
N THR A 289 10.02 -5.11 -13.77
CA THR A 289 9.00 -6.18 -13.75
C THR A 289 8.83 -6.80 -15.13
N HIS A 290 8.79 -8.12 -15.19
CA HIS A 290 8.50 -8.90 -16.38
C HIS A 290 7.04 -9.38 -16.32
N PHE A 291 6.12 -8.56 -16.79
CA PHE A 291 4.67 -8.79 -16.68
C PHE A 291 4.21 -10.11 -17.29
N ASP A 292 4.84 -10.58 -18.37
CA ASP A 292 4.47 -11.80 -19.07
C ASP A 292 4.82 -13.08 -18.26
N ASN A 293 5.58 -12.95 -17.17
CA ASN A 293 5.88 -14.06 -16.26
C ASN A 293 4.71 -14.36 -15.30
N TYR A 294 3.71 -13.48 -15.22
CA TYR A 294 2.57 -13.63 -14.33
C TYR A 294 1.33 -13.97 -15.14
N ASN A 295 0.65 -15.04 -14.77
CA ASN A 295 -0.60 -15.46 -15.41
C ASN A 295 -1.81 -14.74 -14.78
N ILE A 296 -1.75 -13.40 -14.74
CA ILE A 296 -2.78 -12.49 -14.19
C ILE A 296 -2.92 -11.25 -15.06
N ASP A 297 -4.03 -10.54 -14.93
CA ASP A 297 -4.21 -9.24 -15.59
C ASP A 297 -3.15 -8.24 -15.09
N PRO A 298 -2.30 -7.68 -15.94
CA PRO A 298 -1.30 -6.69 -15.55
C PRO A 298 -1.87 -5.47 -14.80
N LYS A 299 -3.15 -5.17 -14.95
CA LYS A 299 -3.84 -4.10 -14.22
C LYS A 299 -3.87 -4.32 -12.70
N SER A 300 -3.67 -5.54 -12.25
CA SER A 300 -3.53 -5.85 -10.83
C SER A 300 -2.08 -5.86 -10.33
N ILE A 301 -1.09 -5.63 -11.20
CA ILE A 301 0.34 -5.67 -10.82
C ILE A 301 0.87 -4.27 -10.55
N ILE A 302 1.35 -4.04 -9.34
CA ILE A 302 2.10 -2.85 -8.95
C ILE A 302 3.59 -3.16 -9.00
N THR A 303 4.37 -2.32 -9.69
CA THR A 303 5.83 -2.47 -9.78
C THR A 303 6.51 -1.58 -8.75
N THR A 304 7.56 -2.06 -8.08
CA THR A 304 8.18 -1.29 -7.00
C THR A 304 9.70 -1.26 -7.05
N ASP A 305 10.29 -0.23 -6.44
CA ASP A 305 11.73 -0.15 -6.19
C ASP A 305 12.04 0.00 -4.69
N ASN A 306 13.30 -0.13 -4.31
CA ASN A 306 13.75 -0.06 -2.92
C ASN A 306 14.35 1.30 -2.59
N PHE A 307 13.65 2.10 -1.80
CA PHE A 307 14.11 3.40 -1.32
C PHE A 307 14.75 3.35 0.08
N GLU A 308 14.98 2.18 0.62
CA GLU A 308 15.85 2.05 1.79
C GLU A 308 17.30 2.45 1.44
N SER A 309 17.77 2.02 0.27
CA SER A 309 19.14 2.25 -0.18
C SER A 309 19.26 3.24 -1.35
N SER A 310 18.24 3.36 -2.20
CA SER A 310 18.33 4.09 -3.46
C SER A 310 17.62 5.45 -3.49
N PHE A 311 16.99 5.89 -2.41
CA PHE A 311 16.17 7.10 -2.39
C PHE A 311 16.92 8.37 -2.84
N LYS A 312 18.23 8.51 -2.58
CA LYS A 312 19.00 9.67 -3.03
C LYS A 312 19.12 9.76 -4.55
N SER A 313 19.29 8.64 -5.24
CA SER A 313 19.45 8.56 -6.69
C SER A 313 18.15 8.31 -7.46
N GLY A 314 17.07 7.92 -6.76
CA GLY A 314 15.82 7.49 -7.36
C GLY A 314 15.82 6.06 -7.91
N GLY A 315 16.93 5.35 -7.79
CA GLY A 315 17.05 3.95 -8.19
C GLY A 315 16.55 3.66 -9.61
N LYS A 316 15.66 2.68 -9.73
CA LYS A 316 14.96 2.34 -10.97
C LYS A 316 13.51 2.84 -11.01
N LEU A 317 13.04 3.58 -9.99
CA LEU A 317 11.64 3.94 -9.83
C LEU A 317 11.04 4.62 -11.07
N LEU A 318 11.77 5.58 -11.68
CA LEU A 318 11.26 6.27 -12.88
C LEU A 318 11.18 5.34 -14.10
N ARG A 319 12.10 4.38 -14.20
CA ARG A 319 12.03 3.34 -15.24
C ARG A 319 10.89 2.36 -14.99
N GLN A 320 10.65 2.00 -13.73
CA GLN A 320 9.46 1.22 -13.34
C GLN A 320 8.18 1.99 -13.70
N ALA A 321 8.13 3.29 -13.41
CA ALA A 321 6.98 4.13 -13.75
C ALA A 321 6.68 4.13 -15.25
N ALA A 322 7.72 4.24 -16.10
CA ALA A 322 7.59 4.24 -17.55
C ALA A 322 7.33 2.84 -18.15
N SER A 323 7.68 1.76 -17.45
CA SER A 323 7.51 0.40 -17.95
C SER A 323 6.04 0.00 -18.01
N MET A 324 5.63 -0.62 -19.12
CA MET A 324 4.26 -1.11 -19.34
C MET A 324 4.29 -2.55 -19.87
N PRO A 325 3.26 -3.35 -19.62
CA PRO A 325 3.13 -4.68 -20.22
C PRO A 325 2.99 -4.57 -21.75
N SER A 326 3.19 -5.69 -22.44
CA SER A 326 3.05 -5.75 -23.90
C SER A 326 1.65 -5.33 -24.37
N LYS A 327 0.61 -5.68 -23.60
CA LYS A 327 -0.79 -5.31 -23.84
C LYS A 327 -1.40 -4.67 -22.58
N GLY A 328 -2.31 -3.72 -22.78
CA GLY A 328 -2.97 -3.03 -21.68
C GLY A 328 -2.04 -2.10 -20.90
N TYR A 329 -2.23 -2.01 -19.59
CA TYR A 329 -1.44 -1.21 -18.66
C TYR A 329 -1.30 -1.93 -17.32
N LYS A 330 -0.35 -1.51 -16.51
CA LYS A 330 -0.09 -2.08 -15.18
C LYS A 330 -0.96 -1.44 -14.11
N GLY A 331 -1.08 -2.11 -12.96
CA GLY A 331 -1.85 -1.64 -11.81
C GLY A 331 -1.29 -0.40 -11.14
N GLY A 332 0.04 -0.25 -11.12
CA GLY A 332 0.64 0.91 -10.46
C GLY A 332 2.15 0.91 -10.39
N VAL A 333 2.67 1.92 -9.69
CA VAL A 333 4.10 2.08 -9.37
C VAL A 333 4.27 2.50 -7.92
N GLY A 334 5.34 2.04 -7.28
CA GLY A 334 5.62 2.38 -5.89
C GLY A 334 7.05 2.13 -5.45
N ALA A 335 7.30 2.38 -4.15
CA ALA A 335 8.61 2.13 -3.56
C ALA A 335 8.52 1.67 -2.10
N TYR A 336 9.41 0.73 -1.74
CA TYR A 336 9.66 0.37 -0.36
C TYR A 336 10.36 1.51 0.37
N ARG A 337 9.85 1.87 1.57
CA ARG A 337 10.32 2.99 2.38
C ARG A 337 10.38 4.32 1.59
N PHE A 338 9.31 4.58 0.81
CA PHE A 338 9.26 5.81 0.01
C PHE A 338 9.30 7.09 0.85
N ASP A 339 8.99 7.01 2.14
CA ASP A 339 9.13 8.09 3.09
C ASP A 339 10.57 8.62 3.24
N ASN A 340 11.59 7.83 2.87
CA ASN A 340 12.97 8.31 2.78
C ASN A 340 13.17 9.36 1.68
N ASP A 341 12.34 9.37 0.64
CA ASP A 341 12.36 10.37 -0.44
C ASP A 341 11.99 11.78 0.05
N TYR A 342 11.41 11.90 1.25
CA TYR A 342 11.20 13.18 1.92
C TYR A 342 12.50 14.00 2.05
N ASP A 343 13.62 13.36 2.22
CA ASP A 343 14.93 14.00 2.42
C ASP A 343 15.58 14.49 1.11
N ASN A 344 14.89 14.42 -0.02
CA ASN A 344 15.31 15.02 -1.28
C ASN A 344 14.75 16.44 -1.44
N THR A 345 15.23 17.17 -2.45
CA THR A 345 14.74 18.49 -2.79
C THR A 345 14.24 18.51 -4.24
N PRO A 346 12.95 18.81 -4.47
CA PRO A 346 11.89 18.96 -3.46
C PRO A 346 11.61 17.66 -2.70
N ASN A 347 10.90 17.73 -1.57
CA ASN A 347 10.50 16.53 -0.83
C ASN A 347 9.71 15.57 -1.74
N TYR A 348 9.97 14.27 -1.59
CA TYR A 348 9.38 13.21 -2.41
C TYR A 348 9.63 13.38 -3.91
N LYS A 349 10.79 13.94 -4.27
CA LYS A 349 11.18 14.25 -5.66
C LYS A 349 10.94 13.08 -6.62
N TRP A 350 11.43 11.91 -6.28
CA TRP A 350 11.39 10.75 -7.15
C TRP A 350 10.00 10.12 -7.22
N MET A 351 9.31 10.08 -6.09
CA MET A 351 7.95 9.56 -6.03
C MET A 351 6.99 10.44 -6.84
N ARG A 352 7.07 11.78 -6.71
CA ARG A 352 6.29 12.73 -7.52
C ARG A 352 6.51 12.52 -9.02
N GLN A 353 7.76 12.44 -9.45
CA GLN A 353 8.10 12.21 -10.86
C GLN A 353 7.60 10.84 -11.35
N ALA A 354 7.73 9.79 -10.53
CA ALA A 354 7.23 8.46 -10.89
C ALA A 354 5.72 8.45 -11.10
N ILE A 355 4.96 9.12 -10.24
CA ILE A 355 3.51 9.27 -10.38
C ILE A 355 3.17 9.97 -11.70
N GLN A 356 3.82 11.09 -12.02
CA GLN A 356 3.61 11.85 -13.26
C GLN A 356 3.89 10.98 -14.49
N ILE A 357 5.05 10.34 -14.56
CA ILE A 357 5.44 9.46 -15.67
C ILE A 357 4.43 8.30 -15.82
N ASN A 358 4.06 7.65 -14.71
CA ASN A 358 3.12 6.54 -14.75
C ASN A 358 1.75 6.94 -15.32
N GLN A 359 1.23 8.09 -14.92
CA GLN A 359 -0.04 8.63 -15.44
C GLN A 359 0.08 9.09 -16.89
N GLN A 360 1.20 9.71 -17.27
CA GLN A 360 1.44 10.15 -18.63
C GLN A 360 1.46 8.96 -19.60
N VAL A 361 2.28 7.94 -19.30
CA VAL A 361 2.38 6.74 -20.16
C VAL A 361 1.06 5.99 -20.26
N PHE A 362 0.29 5.96 -19.16
CA PHE A 362 -1.07 5.41 -19.18
C PHE A 362 -1.99 6.19 -20.13
N LYS A 363 -2.03 7.53 -20.05
CA LYS A 363 -2.85 8.38 -20.92
C LYS A 363 -2.48 8.21 -22.40
N GLU A 364 -1.19 8.20 -22.71
CA GLU A 364 -0.67 7.98 -24.07
C GLU A 364 -1.11 6.63 -24.62
N ARG A 365 -1.04 5.58 -23.79
CA ARG A 365 -1.42 4.23 -24.20
C ARG A 365 -2.93 4.09 -24.43
N MET A 366 -3.73 4.70 -23.59
CA MET A 366 -5.19 4.71 -23.74
C MET A 366 -5.64 5.57 -24.91
N GLY A 367 -4.97 6.71 -25.15
CA GLY A 367 -5.22 7.57 -26.32
C GLY A 367 -4.87 6.88 -27.63
N SER A 368 -3.77 6.11 -27.66
CA SER A 368 -3.38 5.31 -28.84
C SER A 368 -4.35 4.17 -29.16
N ALA A 369 -5.00 3.62 -28.14
CA ALA A 369 -5.98 2.53 -28.33
C ALA A 369 -7.33 3.01 -28.86
N SER A 370 -7.61 4.33 -28.80
CA SER A 370 -8.87 4.93 -29.33
C SER A 370 -8.77 5.36 -30.78
N HIS A 371 -7.62 5.21 -31.43
CA HIS A 371 -7.40 5.47 -32.86
C HIS A 371 -6.86 4.18 -33.50
N PRO A 372 -7.74 3.26 -34.01
CA PRO A 372 -7.32 2.08 -34.78
C PRO A 372 -6.79 2.46 -36.18
#